data_ce6fe23fb1d818ef566d51a83209c652
#
_entry.id   ce6fe23fb1d818ef566d51a83209c652
#
_cell.length_a   1.000
_cell.length_b   1.000
_cell.length_c   1.000
_cell.angle_alpha   90.00
_cell.angle_beta   90.00
_cell.angle_gamma   90.00
#
_symmetry.space_group_name_H-M   'P 1'
#
loop_
_entity.id
_entity.type
_entity.pdbx_description
1 polymer ?
#
loop_
_entity_poly.entity_id
_entity_poly.type
_entity_poly.pdbx_seq_one_letter_code
_entity_poly.pdbx_strand_id
1 'polypeptide(L)'
;MKTAFEVHSKFKPAGDQPTAIAGLVDGLDSGLAAQTLLGVTGSGKTFTIANVIAQAQRPTIIMAHNKTLAAQLYGEFKEFFPNNSVEYFVSYYDYYQPEAYVPSSDTFIEKDASINDHIEQMRLSATKALLERDDAIIVATVSAIYGLGDPKSYLAMMLHLDRGDRIDQRSLLRRLAELQYKRNDIELHRGTYRVRGDVLDIFPAESEKEALRVELFDDEIEQLAWFDPLTGEILRKVPRATIYPKTHYVTPRETLLEAVEHIKEELRERLKELRDHDKLVEAQRLEQRTLYDIEMILELGYCSGIENYSRYLSGRGPGMPPPTLFEYLPDNALCVIDESHVTVPQIGAMYKGDRSRKETLVQYGFRLPSAMDNRPLKFEEWERLAPQLIFVSATPSKYEAANAQQICEQVVRPTGLVDPEVEIRPAQTQVDDLLGEIHKVVAREERVIVTVLTKRMAEDLTEYLAEHNVRVRYLHSDIDTVERVEIIRDLRIGEFDVLVGINLLREGIDMPEVALVAILDADKEGFLRSDTSLIQTIGRAARNLSGRAILYADRITGSMQRAMDETERRRKKQIEFNTEHGITPVGIKKSVADIMEGAVIPGKKVGRGKQSKVAEPQADYQVDPSRMS
;
A
#
# COMPACT_ATOMS: atom_id res chain seq x y z
N MET A 1 27.59 10.64 6.85
CA MET A 1 27.93 11.12 5.48
C MET A 1 26.65 11.10 4.68
N LYS A 2 26.33 12.18 3.98
CA LYS A 2 25.14 12.23 3.13
C LYS A 2 25.36 11.30 1.94
N THR A 3 24.58 10.23 1.83
CA THR A 3 24.65 9.31 0.69
C THR A 3 23.83 9.93 -0.43
N ALA A 4 24.43 10.16 -1.59
CA ALA A 4 23.71 10.70 -2.73
C ALA A 4 22.78 9.65 -3.34
N PHE A 5 21.64 10.07 -3.87
CA PHE A 5 20.81 9.23 -4.71
C PHE A 5 21.49 9.03 -6.07
N GLU A 6 21.73 7.79 -6.44
CA GLU A 6 22.33 7.44 -7.72
C GLU A 6 21.52 6.33 -8.39
N VAL A 7 21.01 6.60 -9.61
CA VAL A 7 20.24 5.63 -10.38
C VAL A 7 21.17 4.62 -11.04
N HIS A 8 20.97 3.35 -10.71
CA HIS A 8 21.61 2.21 -11.37
C HIS A 8 20.67 1.63 -12.42
N SER A 9 21.00 1.80 -13.71
CA SER A 9 20.20 1.27 -14.81
C SER A 9 21.07 0.99 -16.03
N LYS A 10 20.70 -0.06 -16.77
CA LYS A 10 21.28 -0.36 -18.09
C LYS A 10 20.78 0.59 -19.19
N PHE A 11 19.69 1.31 -18.91
CA PHE A 11 19.03 2.20 -19.83
C PHE A 11 19.36 3.65 -19.50
N LYS A 12 19.35 4.50 -20.54
CA LYS A 12 19.40 5.95 -20.40
C LYS A 12 18.02 6.54 -20.72
N PRO A 13 17.67 7.70 -20.15
CA PRO A 13 16.45 8.40 -20.54
C PRO A 13 16.34 8.61 -22.05
N ALA A 14 15.19 8.25 -22.64
CA ALA A 14 14.94 8.33 -24.07
C ALA A 14 13.48 8.74 -24.36
N GLY A 15 13.14 9.07 -25.60
CA GLY A 15 11.84 9.59 -25.97
C GLY A 15 11.55 10.93 -25.28
N ASP A 16 10.38 11.06 -24.68
CA ASP A 16 9.97 12.26 -23.94
C ASP A 16 10.60 12.32 -22.51
N GLN A 17 11.26 11.26 -22.04
CA GLN A 17 11.79 11.18 -20.66
C GLN A 17 12.77 12.31 -20.32
N PRO A 18 13.79 12.65 -21.15
CA PRO A 18 14.73 13.72 -20.84
C PRO A 18 14.04 15.07 -20.60
N THR A 19 13.08 15.41 -21.45
CA THR A 19 12.33 16.67 -21.35
C THR A 19 11.41 16.68 -20.13
N ALA A 20 10.74 15.55 -19.84
CA ALA A 20 9.90 15.43 -18.67
C ALA A 20 10.69 15.51 -17.37
N ILE A 21 11.87 14.85 -17.30
CA ILE A 21 12.78 14.91 -16.14
C ILE A 21 13.24 16.36 -15.91
N ALA A 22 13.76 17.03 -16.95
CA ALA A 22 14.20 18.42 -16.84
C ALA A 22 13.08 19.34 -16.39
N GLY A 23 11.89 19.24 -17.00
CA GLY A 23 10.74 20.07 -16.64
C GLY A 23 10.30 19.88 -15.18
N LEU A 24 10.25 18.63 -14.70
CA LEU A 24 9.89 18.33 -13.31
C LEU A 24 10.93 18.85 -12.32
N VAL A 25 12.22 18.68 -12.60
CA VAL A 25 13.31 19.18 -11.74
C VAL A 25 13.30 20.71 -11.70
N ASP A 26 13.19 21.37 -12.85
CA ASP A 26 13.09 22.84 -12.91
C ASP A 26 11.88 23.36 -12.13
N GLY A 27 10.76 22.65 -12.18
CA GLY A 27 9.56 22.97 -11.41
C GLY A 27 9.79 22.82 -9.89
N LEU A 28 10.49 21.77 -9.45
CA LEU A 28 10.85 21.58 -8.05
C LEU A 28 11.77 22.70 -7.56
N ASP A 29 12.80 23.04 -8.34
CA ASP A 29 13.77 24.09 -8.02
C ASP A 29 13.13 25.49 -8.02
N SER A 30 12.12 25.70 -8.86
CA SER A 30 11.30 26.91 -8.90
C SER A 30 10.27 27.00 -7.76
N GLY A 31 10.15 25.97 -6.92
CA GLY A 31 9.25 25.95 -5.77
C GLY A 31 7.78 25.72 -6.13
N LEU A 32 7.47 25.13 -7.28
CA LEU A 32 6.09 24.76 -7.63
C LEU A 32 5.51 23.78 -6.59
N ALA A 33 4.35 24.09 -6.04
CA ALA A 33 3.73 23.27 -5.00
C ALA A 33 3.27 21.89 -5.53
N ALA A 34 2.79 21.86 -6.77
CA ALA A 34 2.32 20.64 -7.41
C ALA A 34 2.55 20.66 -8.92
N GLN A 35 2.93 19.50 -9.46
CA GLN A 35 3.18 19.27 -10.88
C GLN A 35 2.55 17.93 -11.30
N THR A 36 2.25 17.77 -12.59
CA THR A 36 1.74 16.50 -13.14
C THR A 36 2.69 15.93 -14.18
N LEU A 37 3.09 14.68 -14.03
CA LEU A 37 3.65 13.85 -15.09
C LEU A 37 2.50 13.10 -15.79
N LEU A 38 2.09 13.59 -16.95
CA LEU A 38 1.16 12.89 -17.83
C LEU A 38 1.93 11.85 -18.63
N GLY A 39 2.00 10.62 -18.09
CA GLY A 39 2.79 9.56 -18.70
C GLY A 39 1.92 8.38 -19.13
N VAL A 40 1.94 8.06 -20.43
CA VAL A 40 1.17 6.92 -20.95
C VAL A 40 1.68 5.59 -20.42
N THR A 41 0.86 4.56 -20.47
CA THR A 41 1.27 3.20 -20.10
C THR A 41 2.46 2.75 -20.95
N GLY A 42 3.51 2.27 -20.30
CA GLY A 42 4.72 1.80 -20.98
C GLY A 42 5.73 2.88 -21.38
N SER A 43 5.51 4.14 -21.04
CA SER A 43 6.49 5.20 -21.28
C SER A 43 7.68 5.21 -20.31
N GLY A 44 7.64 4.40 -19.26
CA GLY A 44 8.71 4.34 -18.24
C GLY A 44 8.60 5.43 -17.17
N LYS A 45 7.39 5.74 -16.71
CA LYS A 45 7.13 6.74 -15.65
C LYS A 45 7.98 6.53 -14.41
N THR A 46 8.09 5.28 -13.92
CA THR A 46 8.88 4.94 -12.73
C THR A 46 10.35 5.32 -12.91
N PHE A 47 10.92 5.03 -14.08
CA PHE A 47 12.29 5.39 -14.41
C PHE A 47 12.49 6.92 -14.49
N THR A 48 11.51 7.63 -15.04
CA THR A 48 11.51 9.10 -15.05
C THR A 48 11.53 9.67 -13.63
N ILE A 49 10.65 9.18 -12.75
CA ILE A 49 10.61 9.61 -11.34
C ILE A 49 11.91 9.24 -10.61
N ALA A 50 12.50 8.06 -10.86
CA ALA A 50 13.80 7.71 -10.30
C ALA A 50 14.89 8.73 -10.69
N ASN A 51 14.93 9.16 -11.95
CA ASN A 51 15.87 10.19 -12.40
C ASN A 51 15.58 11.57 -11.79
N VAL A 52 14.30 11.93 -11.59
CA VAL A 52 13.93 13.16 -10.88
C VAL A 52 14.43 13.12 -9.44
N ILE A 53 14.23 12.02 -8.72
CA ILE A 53 14.71 11.84 -7.34
C ILE A 53 16.24 11.96 -7.29
N ALA A 54 16.95 11.33 -8.22
CA ALA A 54 18.40 11.37 -8.29
C ALA A 54 18.94 12.79 -8.59
N GLN A 55 18.22 13.61 -9.34
CA GLN A 55 18.62 15.00 -9.60
C GLN A 55 18.21 15.93 -8.45
N ALA A 56 17.02 15.76 -7.89
CA ALA A 56 16.53 16.58 -6.78
C ALA A 56 17.28 16.31 -5.46
N GLN A 57 17.86 15.11 -5.26
CA GLN A 57 18.60 14.72 -4.07
C GLN A 57 17.82 14.95 -2.76
N ARG A 58 16.54 14.56 -2.75
CA ARG A 58 15.60 14.78 -1.64
C ARG A 58 14.96 13.48 -1.19
N PRO A 59 14.78 13.25 0.13
CA PRO A 59 13.96 12.16 0.63
C PRO A 59 12.57 12.17 -0.01
N THR A 60 12.06 11.02 -0.38
CA THR A 60 10.83 10.94 -1.18
C THR A 60 9.86 9.93 -0.61
N ILE A 61 8.58 10.30 -0.52
CA ILE A 61 7.48 9.36 -0.31
C ILE A 61 6.73 9.15 -1.64
N ILE A 62 6.48 7.90 -1.98
CA ILE A 62 5.74 7.49 -3.19
C ILE A 62 4.47 6.81 -2.75
N MET A 63 3.32 7.42 -3.06
CA MET A 63 2.00 6.93 -2.68
C MET A 63 1.38 6.10 -3.81
N ALA A 64 0.96 4.88 -3.50
CA ALA A 64 0.26 3.99 -4.40
C ALA A 64 -1.14 3.65 -3.85
N HIS A 65 -2.11 3.39 -4.72
CA HIS A 65 -3.50 3.15 -4.30
C HIS A 65 -3.76 1.74 -3.74
N ASN A 66 -2.85 0.78 -3.93
CA ASN A 66 -2.98 -0.58 -3.37
C ASN A 66 -1.62 -1.22 -3.05
N LYS A 67 -1.64 -2.33 -2.29
CA LYS A 67 -0.44 -3.05 -1.86
C LYS A 67 0.34 -3.67 -3.03
N THR A 68 -0.35 -4.14 -4.08
CA THR A 68 0.28 -4.80 -5.23
C THR A 68 1.12 -3.81 -6.04
N LEU A 69 0.56 -2.64 -6.35
CA LEU A 69 1.30 -1.58 -7.03
C LEU A 69 2.44 -1.06 -6.16
N ALA A 70 2.21 -0.88 -4.86
CA ALA A 70 3.25 -0.48 -3.94
C ALA A 70 4.41 -1.50 -3.89
N ALA A 71 4.12 -2.82 -3.89
CA ALA A 71 5.14 -3.86 -3.93
C ALA A 71 5.95 -3.83 -5.24
N GLN A 72 5.28 -3.63 -6.37
CA GLN A 72 5.95 -3.49 -7.67
C GLN A 72 6.88 -2.26 -7.67
N LEU A 73 6.38 -1.10 -7.26
CA LEU A 73 7.19 0.13 -7.18
C LEU A 73 8.38 -0.05 -6.22
N TYR A 74 8.16 -0.67 -5.08
CA TYR A 74 9.23 -0.97 -4.12
C TYR A 74 10.35 -1.81 -4.75
N GLY A 75 9.99 -2.87 -5.49
CA GLY A 75 10.95 -3.69 -6.22
C GLY A 75 11.71 -2.89 -7.28
N GLU A 76 10.99 -2.13 -8.11
CA GLU A 76 11.60 -1.30 -9.18
C GLU A 76 12.54 -0.23 -8.57
N PHE A 77 12.13 0.47 -7.51
CA PHE A 77 12.99 1.47 -6.86
C PHE A 77 14.21 0.86 -6.16
N LYS A 78 14.09 -0.34 -5.59
CA LYS A 78 15.24 -1.08 -5.04
C LYS A 78 16.28 -1.42 -6.11
N GLU A 79 15.84 -1.78 -7.31
CA GLU A 79 16.75 -2.02 -8.43
C GLU A 79 17.43 -0.72 -8.89
N PHE A 80 16.68 0.39 -8.96
CA PHE A 80 17.24 1.68 -9.35
C PHE A 80 18.16 2.30 -8.30
N PHE A 81 17.94 2.01 -7.02
CA PHE A 81 18.68 2.59 -5.89
C PHE A 81 19.23 1.53 -4.94
N PRO A 82 20.13 0.64 -5.41
CA PRO A 82 20.63 -0.48 -4.59
C PRO A 82 21.46 -0.03 -3.38
N ASN A 83 22.01 1.18 -3.41
CA ASN A 83 22.88 1.73 -2.37
C ASN A 83 22.16 2.73 -1.43
N ASN A 84 20.90 3.07 -1.73
CA ASN A 84 20.08 3.99 -0.94
C ASN A 84 19.03 3.23 -0.12
N SER A 85 18.40 3.92 0.83
CA SER A 85 17.34 3.31 1.63
C SER A 85 16.02 3.35 0.89
N VAL A 86 15.58 2.22 0.37
CA VAL A 86 14.25 2.06 -0.21
C VAL A 86 13.42 1.20 0.74
N GLU A 87 12.33 1.78 1.25
CA GLU A 87 11.53 1.22 2.33
C GLU A 87 10.07 1.04 1.91
N TYR A 88 9.37 0.15 2.61
CA TYR A 88 7.99 -0.23 2.30
C TYR A 88 7.05 0.07 3.46
N PHE A 89 6.01 0.86 3.24
CA PHE A 89 5.08 1.28 4.27
C PHE A 89 3.62 1.10 3.84
N VAL A 90 3.09 -0.09 4.07
CA VAL A 90 1.69 -0.43 3.77
C VAL A 90 0.96 -0.91 5.02
N SER A 91 -0.32 -1.21 4.93
CA SER A 91 -1.05 -1.82 6.05
C SER A 91 -0.44 -3.18 6.40
N TYR A 92 -0.09 -3.37 7.68
CA TYR A 92 0.52 -4.61 8.19
C TYR A 92 -0.49 -5.73 8.48
N TYR A 93 -1.77 -5.50 8.19
CA TYR A 93 -2.80 -6.52 8.34
C TYR A 93 -2.89 -7.39 7.08
N ASP A 94 -2.77 -8.72 7.23
CA ASP A 94 -3.16 -9.69 6.20
C ASP A 94 -4.68 -9.79 6.10
N TYR A 95 -5.33 -9.78 7.27
CA TYR A 95 -6.77 -9.67 7.44
C TYR A 95 -7.09 -8.58 8.46
N TYR A 96 -8.10 -7.77 8.19
CA TYR A 96 -8.55 -6.71 9.10
C TYR A 96 -10.06 -6.56 9.07
N GLN A 97 -10.69 -6.91 10.18
CA GLN A 97 -12.08 -6.57 10.48
C GLN A 97 -12.08 -5.49 11.56
N PRO A 98 -12.44 -4.26 11.24
CA PRO A 98 -12.51 -3.20 12.25
C PRO A 98 -13.63 -3.49 13.24
N GLU A 99 -13.42 -3.06 14.48
CA GLU A 99 -14.45 -3.01 15.50
C GLU A 99 -15.66 -2.21 15.00
N ALA A 100 -16.85 -2.75 15.12
CA ALA A 100 -18.08 -2.09 14.69
C ALA A 100 -19.27 -2.52 15.54
N TYR A 101 -20.33 -1.71 15.54
CA TYR A 101 -21.60 -2.07 16.13
C TYR A 101 -22.73 -1.84 15.14
N VAL A 102 -23.64 -2.79 15.03
CA VAL A 102 -24.81 -2.75 14.16
C VAL A 102 -26.06 -2.63 15.02
N PRO A 103 -26.60 -1.41 15.20
CA PRO A 103 -27.74 -1.18 16.12
C PRO A 103 -29.01 -1.97 15.76
N SER A 104 -29.25 -2.19 14.46
CA SER A 104 -30.46 -2.90 13.99
C SER A 104 -30.54 -4.37 14.39
N SER A 105 -29.39 -5.00 14.64
CA SER A 105 -29.28 -6.40 15.06
C SER A 105 -28.70 -6.56 16.46
N ASP A 106 -28.42 -5.46 17.16
CA ASP A 106 -27.70 -5.44 18.45
C ASP A 106 -26.42 -6.31 18.41
N THR A 107 -25.67 -6.20 17.32
CA THR A 107 -24.49 -7.02 17.09
C THR A 107 -23.22 -6.20 17.22
N PHE A 108 -22.39 -6.54 18.20
CA PHE A 108 -21.04 -6.01 18.33
C PHE A 108 -20.08 -6.93 17.54
N ILE A 109 -19.33 -6.33 16.64
CA ILE A 109 -18.28 -6.99 15.87
C ILE A 109 -16.96 -6.60 16.52
N GLU A 110 -16.29 -7.58 17.14
CA GLU A 110 -14.96 -7.34 17.70
C GLU A 110 -13.94 -7.07 16.60
N LYS A 111 -12.91 -6.29 16.95
CA LYS A 111 -11.75 -6.13 16.08
C LYS A 111 -11.07 -7.49 15.92
N ASP A 112 -11.03 -7.98 14.70
CA ASP A 112 -10.27 -9.17 14.33
C ASP A 112 -9.21 -8.79 13.30
N ALA A 113 -7.96 -9.19 13.55
CA ALA A 113 -6.85 -8.80 12.71
C ALA A 113 -5.73 -9.85 12.76
N SER A 114 -5.25 -10.22 11.60
CA SER A 114 -4.03 -10.99 11.44
C SER A 114 -2.90 -10.04 11.05
N ILE A 115 -1.89 -9.94 11.90
CA ILE A 115 -0.72 -9.07 11.68
C ILE A 115 0.33 -9.83 10.90
N ASN A 116 0.87 -9.19 9.87
CA ASN A 116 2.03 -9.67 9.14
C ASN A 116 3.29 -9.08 9.79
N ASP A 117 4.01 -9.90 10.55
CA ASP A 117 5.21 -9.50 11.29
C ASP A 117 6.31 -8.94 10.38
N HIS A 118 6.40 -9.40 9.14
CA HIS A 118 7.38 -8.90 8.19
C HIS A 118 7.03 -7.49 7.70
N ILE A 119 5.75 -7.24 7.38
CA ILE A 119 5.30 -5.89 7.00
C ILE A 119 5.42 -4.93 8.20
N GLU A 120 5.14 -5.38 9.42
CA GLU A 120 5.36 -4.58 10.63
C GLU A 120 6.83 -4.17 10.77
N GLN A 121 7.74 -5.12 10.59
CA GLN A 121 9.19 -4.85 10.58
C GLN A 121 9.57 -3.83 9.50
N MET A 122 9.05 -3.95 8.28
CA MET A 122 9.33 -3.00 7.18
C MET A 122 8.83 -1.60 7.51
N ARG A 123 7.69 -1.46 8.20
CA ARG A 123 7.17 -0.15 8.67
C ARG A 123 8.07 0.49 9.71
N LEU A 124 8.60 -0.30 10.65
CA LEU A 124 9.57 0.18 11.65
C LEU A 124 10.89 0.58 10.98
N SER A 125 11.35 -0.20 9.99
CA SER A 125 12.52 0.15 9.17
C SER A 125 12.31 1.47 8.42
N ALA A 126 11.13 1.68 7.84
CA ALA A 126 10.81 2.92 7.11
C ALA A 126 10.87 4.17 8.00
N THR A 127 10.28 4.12 9.21
CA THR A 127 10.35 5.24 10.15
C THR A 127 11.76 5.48 10.66
N LYS A 128 12.52 4.42 10.93
CA LYS A 128 13.94 4.52 11.29
C LYS A 128 14.74 5.20 10.16
N ALA A 129 14.54 4.77 8.91
CA ALA A 129 15.22 5.36 7.77
C ALA A 129 14.95 6.87 7.62
N LEU A 130 13.70 7.30 7.81
CA LEU A 130 13.34 8.73 7.79
C LEU A 130 14.00 9.54 8.91
N LEU A 131 14.27 8.92 10.06
CA LEU A 131 14.90 9.58 11.22
C LEU A 131 16.42 9.61 11.13
N GLU A 132 17.05 8.63 10.46
CA GLU A 132 18.51 8.48 10.43
C GLU A 132 19.15 8.89 9.10
N ARG A 133 18.40 8.91 7.99
CA ARG A 133 18.94 8.98 6.63
C ARG A 133 18.31 10.12 5.82
N ASP A 134 19.18 10.81 5.08
CA ASP A 134 18.77 11.85 4.12
C ASP A 134 18.45 11.26 2.72
N ASP A 135 18.68 9.96 2.51
CA ASP A 135 18.56 9.26 1.24
C ASP A 135 17.49 8.16 1.26
N ALA A 136 16.38 8.42 1.96
CA ALA A 136 15.26 7.49 2.08
C ALA A 136 14.20 7.68 1.00
N ILE A 137 13.77 6.58 0.37
CA ILE A 137 12.58 6.50 -0.50
C ILE A 137 11.58 5.59 0.18
N ILE A 138 10.40 6.11 0.53
CA ILE A 138 9.34 5.35 1.16
C ILE A 138 8.25 5.07 0.15
N VAL A 139 8.02 3.80 -0.19
CA VAL A 139 6.87 3.40 -1.00
C VAL A 139 5.72 3.03 -0.09
N ALA A 140 4.63 3.80 -0.16
CA ALA A 140 3.53 3.72 0.77
C ALA A 140 2.17 3.57 0.08
N THR A 141 1.17 3.12 0.83
CA THR A 141 -0.25 3.21 0.44
C THR A 141 -0.96 4.25 1.31
N VAL A 142 -2.27 4.38 1.15
CA VAL A 142 -3.10 5.26 2.01
C VAL A 142 -2.98 4.96 3.50
N SER A 143 -2.35 3.84 3.89
CA SER A 143 -2.02 3.59 5.31
C SER A 143 -1.11 4.68 5.91
N ALA A 144 -0.40 5.44 5.09
CA ALA A 144 0.45 6.55 5.51
C ALA A 144 -0.33 7.74 6.11
N ILE A 145 -1.63 7.89 5.80
CA ILE A 145 -2.49 8.95 6.36
C ILE A 145 -3.19 8.54 7.66
N TYR A 146 -3.02 7.30 8.11
CA TYR A 146 -3.56 6.81 9.37
C TYR A 146 -2.62 7.10 10.54
N GLY A 147 -3.19 7.08 11.75
CA GLY A 147 -2.46 7.31 12.98
C GLY A 147 -1.26 6.38 13.15
N LEU A 148 -0.17 6.99 13.50
CA LEU A 148 1.10 6.39 13.91
C LEU A 148 1.46 6.98 15.28
N GLY A 149 2.41 6.40 16.00
CA GLY A 149 2.90 6.98 17.24
C GLY A 149 3.52 8.38 17.02
N ASP A 150 3.50 9.21 18.07
CA ASP A 150 4.09 10.54 18.00
C ASP A 150 5.61 10.48 17.75
N PRO A 151 6.15 11.17 16.72
CA PRO A 151 7.58 11.13 16.41
C PRO A 151 8.48 11.55 17.57
N LYS A 152 8.05 12.56 18.35
CA LYS A 152 8.83 13.06 19.49
C LYS A 152 8.90 12.03 20.60
N SER A 153 7.77 11.41 20.93
CA SER A 153 7.70 10.31 21.92
C SER A 153 8.52 9.11 21.44
N TYR A 154 8.43 8.76 20.17
CA TYR A 154 9.20 7.67 19.57
C TYR A 154 10.71 7.91 19.68
N LEU A 155 11.17 9.13 19.33
CA LEU A 155 12.58 9.55 19.46
C LEU A 155 13.04 9.57 20.92
N ALA A 156 12.23 10.08 21.85
CA ALA A 156 12.56 10.14 23.28
C ALA A 156 12.70 8.74 23.91
N MET A 157 12.06 7.75 23.33
CA MET A 157 12.12 6.36 23.82
C MET A 157 13.31 5.56 23.28
N MET A 158 14.05 6.04 22.28
CA MET A 158 15.23 5.34 21.77
C MET A 158 16.25 5.08 22.87
N LEU A 159 16.88 3.90 22.83
CA LEU A 159 17.95 3.51 23.72
C LEU A 159 19.30 3.62 22.98
N HIS A 160 20.07 4.64 23.34
CA HIS A 160 21.43 4.82 22.85
C HIS A 160 22.40 4.07 23.76
N LEU A 161 23.31 3.33 23.18
CA LEU A 161 24.36 2.57 23.87
C LEU A 161 25.70 2.94 23.26
N ASP A 162 26.59 3.48 24.06
CA ASP A 162 27.97 3.75 23.69
C ASP A 162 28.92 2.80 24.45
N ARG A 163 29.97 2.33 23.79
CA ARG A 163 31.01 1.55 24.46
C ARG A 163 31.68 2.42 25.52
N GLY A 164 31.78 1.89 26.74
CA GLY A 164 32.31 2.61 27.92
C GLY A 164 31.21 3.33 28.73
N ASP A 165 29.95 3.29 28.30
CA ASP A 165 28.84 3.80 29.11
C ASP A 165 28.67 2.96 30.39
N ARG A 166 28.35 3.63 31.49
CA ARG A 166 28.02 2.99 32.76
C ARG A 166 26.51 2.83 32.89
N ILE A 167 26.07 1.61 32.77
CA ILE A 167 24.66 1.21 32.93
C ILE A 167 24.59 -0.19 33.53
N ASP A 168 23.98 -0.31 34.71
CA ASP A 168 23.75 -1.61 35.28
C ASP A 168 22.76 -2.45 34.46
N GLN A 169 22.96 -3.77 34.46
CA GLN A 169 22.15 -4.69 33.68
C GLN A 169 20.64 -4.53 33.95
N ARG A 170 20.25 -4.30 35.21
CA ARG A 170 18.85 -4.19 35.62
C ARG A 170 18.19 -2.94 35.00
N SER A 171 18.91 -1.83 34.96
CA SER A 171 18.46 -0.60 34.33
C SER A 171 18.31 -0.77 32.82
N LEU A 172 19.25 -1.47 32.17
CA LEU A 172 19.18 -1.79 30.76
C LEU A 172 17.95 -2.67 30.43
N LEU A 173 17.70 -3.70 31.25
CA LEU A 173 16.52 -4.58 31.08
C LEU A 173 15.20 -3.80 31.28
N ARG A 174 15.17 -2.88 32.24
CA ARG A 174 14.00 -1.99 32.45
C ARG A 174 13.74 -1.13 31.21
N ARG A 175 14.79 -0.52 30.65
CA ARG A 175 14.65 0.28 29.42
C ARG A 175 14.13 -0.55 28.25
N LEU A 176 14.60 -1.78 28.07
CA LEU A 176 14.08 -2.67 27.02
C LEU A 176 12.60 -3.03 27.24
N ALA A 177 12.17 -3.24 28.48
CA ALA A 177 10.76 -3.46 28.79
C ALA A 177 9.88 -2.22 28.47
N GLU A 178 10.37 -1.01 28.78
CA GLU A 178 9.71 0.26 28.39
C GLU A 178 9.59 0.40 26.87
N LEU A 179 10.56 -0.09 26.10
CA LEU A 179 10.54 -0.16 24.63
C LEU A 179 9.65 -1.29 24.08
N GLN A 180 8.95 -2.01 24.96
CA GLN A 180 8.04 -3.14 24.65
C GLN A 180 8.78 -4.41 24.15
N TYR A 181 10.09 -4.54 24.40
CA TYR A 181 10.82 -5.79 24.14
C TYR A 181 10.46 -6.84 25.21
N LYS A 182 10.37 -8.09 24.76
CA LYS A 182 10.08 -9.23 25.65
C LYS A 182 11.34 -10.04 25.91
N ARG A 183 11.53 -10.48 27.16
CA ARG A 183 12.59 -11.43 27.48
C ARG A 183 12.24 -12.81 26.96
N ASN A 184 13.14 -13.42 26.21
CA ASN A 184 13.03 -14.80 25.76
C ASN A 184 14.44 -15.43 25.71
N ASP A 185 14.78 -16.18 26.75
CA ASP A 185 16.12 -16.79 26.89
C ASP A 185 16.26 -18.09 26.05
N ILE A 186 15.14 -18.61 25.50
CA ILE A 186 15.11 -19.84 24.70
C ILE A 186 15.29 -19.50 23.21
N GLU A 187 14.43 -18.66 22.68
CA GLU A 187 14.37 -18.30 21.27
C GLU A 187 14.52 -16.79 21.09
N LEU A 188 15.63 -16.38 20.45
CA LEU A 188 15.88 -14.99 20.11
C LEU A 188 15.24 -14.66 18.75
N HIS A 189 14.18 -13.88 18.77
CA HIS A 189 13.49 -13.39 17.59
C HIS A 189 13.24 -11.87 17.66
N ARG A 190 12.78 -11.26 16.61
CA ARG A 190 12.58 -9.80 16.54
C ARG A 190 11.72 -9.28 17.71
N GLY A 191 12.16 -8.18 18.29
CA GLY A 191 11.48 -7.56 19.43
C GLY A 191 11.63 -8.34 20.74
N THR A 192 12.64 -9.22 20.82
CA THR A 192 13.01 -9.93 22.06
C THR A 192 14.46 -9.69 22.44
N TYR A 193 14.77 -9.98 23.68
CA TYR A 193 16.13 -10.03 24.18
C TYR A 193 16.34 -11.27 25.07
N ARG A 194 17.57 -11.72 25.19
CA ARG A 194 17.96 -12.79 26.10
C ARG A 194 19.18 -12.39 26.92
N VAL A 195 19.32 -12.99 28.10
CA VAL A 195 20.40 -12.70 29.06
C VAL A 195 21.16 -13.97 29.39
N ARG A 196 22.48 -13.94 29.27
CA ARG A 196 23.39 -15.03 29.63
C ARG A 196 24.58 -14.47 30.38
N GLY A 197 24.47 -14.44 31.71
CA GLY A 197 25.47 -13.79 32.57
C GLY A 197 25.54 -12.28 32.28
N ASP A 198 26.71 -11.79 31.95
CA ASP A 198 26.96 -10.39 31.63
C ASP A 198 26.76 -10.06 30.14
N VAL A 199 26.24 -11.02 29.34
CA VAL A 199 25.96 -10.86 27.93
C VAL A 199 24.45 -10.71 27.70
N LEU A 200 24.09 -9.64 27.03
CA LEU A 200 22.73 -9.33 26.60
C LEU A 200 22.66 -9.33 25.08
N ASP A 201 21.85 -10.21 24.52
CA ASP A 201 21.56 -10.25 23.08
C ASP A 201 20.18 -9.63 22.84
N ILE A 202 20.11 -8.64 21.96
CA ILE A 202 18.88 -7.91 21.60
C ILE A 202 18.64 -8.09 20.11
N PHE A 203 17.44 -8.56 19.71
CA PHE A 203 17.06 -8.60 18.30
C PHE A 203 16.13 -7.42 18.00
N PRO A 204 16.64 -6.34 17.37
CA PRO A 204 15.84 -5.16 17.09
C PRO A 204 14.61 -5.47 16.23
N ALA A 205 13.50 -4.80 16.51
CA ALA A 205 12.23 -5.05 15.85
C ALA A 205 12.22 -4.66 14.37
N GLU A 206 13.03 -3.67 14.00
CA GLU A 206 13.22 -3.20 12.62
C GLU A 206 14.27 -3.99 11.84
N SER A 207 15.09 -4.81 12.51
CA SER A 207 16.15 -5.59 11.87
C SER A 207 15.62 -6.82 11.14
N GLU A 208 16.14 -7.09 9.95
CA GLU A 208 15.77 -8.28 9.17
C GLU A 208 16.52 -9.54 9.65
N LYS A 209 17.82 -9.42 9.92
CA LYS A 209 18.71 -10.58 10.12
C LYS A 209 19.74 -10.44 11.24
N GLU A 210 19.98 -9.24 11.72
CA GLU A 210 21.08 -8.98 12.63
C GLU A 210 20.56 -8.68 14.05
N ALA A 211 21.21 -9.24 15.05
CA ALA A 211 20.98 -8.93 16.45
C ALA A 211 22.19 -8.21 17.06
N LEU A 212 21.94 -7.40 18.09
CA LEU A 212 22.97 -6.69 18.83
C LEU A 212 23.36 -7.46 20.08
N ARG A 213 24.65 -7.70 20.27
CA ARG A 213 25.23 -8.22 21.51
C ARG A 213 25.83 -7.07 22.31
N VAL A 214 25.45 -6.99 23.56
CA VAL A 214 26.00 -6.07 24.57
C VAL A 214 26.72 -6.91 25.62
N GLU A 215 28.00 -6.72 25.73
CA GLU A 215 28.82 -7.37 26.76
C GLU A 215 29.13 -6.35 27.88
N LEU A 216 28.76 -6.69 29.11
CA LEU A 216 28.97 -5.85 30.27
C LEU A 216 30.16 -6.38 31.07
N PHE A 217 30.94 -5.47 31.63
CA PHE A 217 31.90 -5.76 32.67
C PHE A 217 31.50 -4.93 33.89
N ASP A 218 30.91 -5.61 34.88
CA ASP A 218 30.26 -4.98 36.04
C ASP A 218 29.10 -4.06 35.55
N ASP A 219 29.23 -2.75 35.67
CA ASP A 219 28.25 -1.74 35.23
C ASP A 219 28.68 -0.96 33.97
N GLU A 220 29.73 -1.43 33.29
CA GLU A 220 30.25 -0.76 32.09
C GLU A 220 30.03 -1.59 30.81
N ILE A 221 29.62 -0.96 29.72
CA ILE A 221 29.52 -1.59 28.39
C ILE A 221 30.92 -1.79 27.82
N GLU A 222 31.45 -3.02 27.91
CA GLU A 222 32.77 -3.36 27.40
C GLU A 222 32.80 -3.48 25.90
N GLN A 223 31.75 -4.10 25.31
CA GLN A 223 31.67 -4.35 23.87
C GLN A 223 30.24 -4.29 23.33
N LEU A 224 30.12 -3.72 22.13
CA LEU A 224 28.92 -3.76 21.29
C LEU A 224 29.26 -4.44 19.95
N ALA A 225 28.48 -5.45 19.57
CA ALA A 225 28.71 -6.19 18.32
C ALA A 225 27.39 -6.62 17.66
N TRP A 226 27.30 -6.41 16.38
CA TRP A 226 26.24 -7.01 15.56
C TRP A 226 26.62 -8.43 15.21
N PHE A 227 25.68 -9.37 15.33
CA PHE A 227 25.90 -10.77 15.08
C PHE A 227 24.70 -11.42 14.39
N ASP A 228 24.95 -12.54 13.73
CA ASP A 228 23.89 -13.38 13.16
C ASP A 228 23.28 -14.23 14.28
N PRO A 229 21.98 -14.06 14.61
CA PRO A 229 21.33 -14.79 15.68
C PRO A 229 21.20 -16.31 15.43
N LEU A 230 21.27 -16.75 14.15
CA LEU A 230 21.21 -18.16 13.80
C LEU A 230 22.55 -18.87 14.02
N THR A 231 23.64 -18.27 13.54
CA THR A 231 24.99 -18.87 13.60
C THR A 231 25.77 -18.44 14.84
N GLY A 232 25.42 -17.30 15.44
CA GLY A 232 26.18 -16.67 16.53
C GLY A 232 27.44 -15.93 16.08
N GLU A 233 27.68 -15.85 14.77
CA GLU A 233 28.86 -15.21 14.18
C GLU A 233 28.80 -13.68 14.38
N ILE A 234 29.92 -13.12 14.87
CA ILE A 234 30.07 -11.66 15.01
C ILE A 234 30.33 -11.06 13.61
N LEU A 235 29.38 -10.27 13.14
CA LEU A 235 29.46 -9.60 11.85
C LEU A 235 30.35 -8.35 11.91
N ARG A 236 30.19 -7.54 12.96
CA ARG A 236 30.99 -6.33 13.16
C ARG A 236 30.90 -5.83 14.62
N LYS A 237 32.00 -5.29 15.11
CA LYS A 237 32.05 -4.55 16.38
C LYS A 237 31.80 -3.07 16.09
N VAL A 238 31.04 -2.42 16.95
CA VAL A 238 30.67 -1.01 16.79
C VAL A 238 30.94 -0.22 18.08
N PRO A 239 31.31 1.05 17.99
CA PRO A 239 31.50 1.88 19.17
C PRO A 239 30.18 2.35 19.79
N ARG A 240 29.10 2.35 18.99
CA ARG A 240 27.77 2.86 19.34
C ARG A 240 26.68 2.04 18.65
N ALA A 241 25.55 1.87 19.32
CA ALA A 241 24.33 1.29 18.77
C ALA A 241 23.08 2.01 19.31
N THR A 242 22.04 2.05 18.53
CA THR A 242 20.72 2.58 18.92
C THR A 242 19.67 1.49 18.77
N ILE A 243 18.89 1.26 19.81
CA ILE A 243 17.75 0.35 19.81
C ILE A 243 16.47 1.18 19.74
N TYR A 244 15.68 0.90 18.72
CA TYR A 244 14.38 1.53 18.50
C TYR A 244 13.27 0.78 19.24
N PRO A 245 12.18 1.46 19.60
CA PRO A 245 11.01 0.81 20.18
C PRO A 245 10.45 -0.30 19.31
N LYS A 246 9.90 -1.34 19.93
CA LYS A 246 9.27 -2.46 19.21
C LYS A 246 8.02 -2.08 18.44
N THR A 247 7.35 -1.00 18.81
CA THR A 247 6.12 -0.50 18.19
C THR A 247 6.16 1.01 18.08
N HIS A 248 5.41 1.58 17.15
CA HIS A 248 5.25 3.03 17.04
C HIS A 248 4.46 3.64 18.20
N TYR A 249 3.64 2.85 18.90
CA TYR A 249 2.80 3.29 20.02
C TYR A 249 3.51 3.14 21.37
N VAL A 250 4.72 3.68 21.46
CA VAL A 250 5.44 3.82 22.74
C VAL A 250 5.34 5.25 23.23
N THR A 251 5.12 5.40 24.53
CA THR A 251 4.94 6.70 25.16
C THR A 251 5.73 6.72 26.47
N PRO A 252 6.49 7.79 26.77
CA PRO A 252 7.17 7.95 28.03
C PRO A 252 6.19 7.79 29.22
N ARG A 253 6.66 7.16 30.31
CA ARG A 253 5.79 6.85 31.45
C ARG A 253 5.10 8.07 32.05
N GLU A 254 5.78 9.20 32.09
CA GLU A 254 5.19 10.46 32.58
C GLU A 254 3.99 10.88 31.73
N THR A 255 4.14 10.85 30.41
CA THR A 255 3.04 11.14 29.46
C THR A 255 1.90 10.15 29.56
N LEU A 256 2.21 8.85 29.81
CA LEU A 256 1.18 7.83 30.07
C LEU A 256 0.36 8.15 31.33
N LEU A 257 1.01 8.55 32.41
CA LEU A 257 0.32 8.91 33.65
C LEU A 257 -0.58 10.13 33.48
N GLU A 258 -0.11 11.17 32.78
CA GLU A 258 -0.92 12.33 32.43
C GLU A 258 -2.13 11.96 31.55
N ALA A 259 -1.88 11.12 30.52
CA ALA A 259 -2.94 10.63 29.63
C ALA A 259 -4.02 9.85 30.42
N VAL A 260 -3.63 9.00 31.36
CA VAL A 260 -4.57 8.25 32.21
C VAL A 260 -5.47 9.17 33.03
N GLU A 261 -4.93 10.27 33.59
CA GLU A 261 -5.77 11.22 34.34
C GLU A 261 -6.80 11.92 33.43
N HIS A 262 -6.40 12.32 32.21
CA HIS A 262 -7.33 12.88 31.23
C HIS A 262 -8.38 11.86 30.77
N ILE A 263 -8.02 10.60 30.58
CA ILE A 263 -8.96 9.52 30.24
C ILE A 263 -9.99 9.33 31.35
N LYS A 264 -9.56 9.33 32.63
CA LYS A 264 -10.48 9.25 33.78
C LYS A 264 -11.42 10.44 33.88
N GLU A 265 -10.95 11.62 33.51
CA GLU A 265 -11.72 12.85 33.50
C GLU A 265 -12.83 12.79 32.44
N GLU A 266 -12.46 12.46 31.20
CA GLU A 266 -13.42 12.25 30.11
C GLU A 266 -14.42 11.14 30.43
N LEU A 267 -13.95 10.02 31.02
CA LEU A 267 -14.84 8.93 31.43
C LEU A 267 -15.92 9.42 32.42
N ARG A 268 -15.53 10.18 33.46
CA ARG A 268 -16.45 10.71 34.45
C ARG A 268 -17.52 11.62 33.81
N GLU A 269 -17.10 12.51 32.92
CA GLU A 269 -18.01 13.40 32.20
C GLU A 269 -18.99 12.61 31.33
N ARG A 270 -18.47 11.65 30.57
CA ARG A 270 -19.28 10.83 29.64
C ARG A 270 -20.25 9.92 30.39
N LEU A 271 -19.83 9.32 31.49
CA LEU A 271 -20.72 8.51 32.33
C LEU A 271 -21.88 9.33 32.92
N LYS A 272 -21.61 10.56 33.37
CA LYS A 272 -22.64 11.46 33.81
C LYS A 272 -23.64 11.76 32.69
N GLU A 273 -23.17 12.15 31.52
CA GLU A 273 -24.01 12.40 30.35
C GLU A 273 -24.88 11.20 29.97
N LEU A 274 -24.31 9.99 29.92
CA LEU A 274 -25.06 8.79 29.59
C LEU A 274 -26.13 8.47 30.64
N ARG A 275 -25.83 8.63 31.94
CA ARG A 275 -26.79 8.41 33.04
C ARG A 275 -27.90 9.45 33.05
N ASP A 276 -27.58 10.71 32.77
CA ASP A 276 -28.55 11.80 32.66
C ASP A 276 -29.54 11.59 31.49
N HIS A 277 -29.18 10.77 30.51
CA HIS A 277 -30.00 10.38 29.37
C HIS A 277 -30.59 8.95 29.48
N ASP A 278 -30.58 8.35 30.67
CA ASP A 278 -31.08 6.98 30.95
C ASP A 278 -30.39 5.86 30.15
N LYS A 279 -29.19 6.11 29.64
CA LYS A 279 -28.36 5.12 28.89
C LYS A 279 -27.49 4.31 29.84
N LEU A 280 -28.13 3.51 30.70
CA LEU A 280 -27.43 2.80 31.78
C LEU A 280 -26.56 1.65 31.29
N VAL A 281 -26.97 0.95 30.24
CA VAL A 281 -26.20 -0.16 29.64
C VAL A 281 -24.94 0.37 28.98
N GLU A 282 -25.08 1.45 28.22
CA GLU A 282 -23.95 2.12 27.57
C GLU A 282 -22.96 2.67 28.60
N ALA A 283 -23.46 3.24 29.68
CA ALA A 283 -22.62 3.75 30.75
C ALA A 283 -21.84 2.63 31.44
N GLN A 284 -22.47 1.51 31.79
CA GLN A 284 -21.82 0.36 32.40
C GLN A 284 -20.76 -0.26 31.49
N ARG A 285 -21.08 -0.44 30.23
CA ARG A 285 -20.18 -0.99 29.20
C ARG A 285 -18.92 -0.13 29.06
N LEU A 286 -19.11 1.18 28.93
CA LEU A 286 -18.02 2.14 28.77
C LEU A 286 -17.12 2.16 30.01
N GLU A 287 -17.74 2.18 31.21
CA GLU A 287 -17.01 2.20 32.47
C GLU A 287 -16.11 0.97 32.64
N GLN A 288 -16.67 -0.23 32.47
CA GLN A 288 -15.94 -1.47 32.59
C GLN A 288 -14.76 -1.55 31.59
N ARG A 289 -15.01 -1.24 30.34
CA ARG A 289 -13.98 -1.30 29.30
C ARG A 289 -12.86 -0.30 29.56
N THR A 290 -13.21 0.94 29.85
CA THR A 290 -12.21 2.00 30.03
C THR A 290 -11.36 1.79 31.28
N LEU A 291 -11.95 1.34 32.39
CA LEU A 291 -11.20 1.02 33.61
C LEU A 291 -10.24 -0.15 33.40
N TYR A 292 -10.64 -1.18 32.68
CA TYR A 292 -9.78 -2.28 32.30
C TYR A 292 -8.60 -1.81 31.43
N ASP A 293 -8.87 -0.99 30.41
CA ASP A 293 -7.83 -0.42 29.54
C ASP A 293 -6.83 0.43 30.35
N ILE A 294 -7.32 1.23 31.31
CA ILE A 294 -6.47 2.03 32.22
C ILE A 294 -5.56 1.13 33.07
N GLU A 295 -6.08 0.05 33.64
CA GLU A 295 -5.29 -0.90 34.41
C GLU A 295 -4.16 -1.50 33.56
N MET A 296 -4.47 -1.94 32.35
CA MET A 296 -3.49 -2.48 31.42
C MET A 296 -2.41 -1.45 31.04
N ILE A 297 -2.80 -0.20 30.81
CA ILE A 297 -1.87 0.90 30.52
C ILE A 297 -0.92 1.15 31.71
N LEU A 298 -1.43 1.16 32.93
CA LEU A 298 -0.63 1.42 34.13
C LEU A 298 0.36 0.29 34.43
N GLU A 299 -0.07 -0.97 34.26
CA GLU A 299 0.74 -2.15 34.58
C GLU A 299 1.71 -2.52 33.45
N LEU A 300 1.27 -2.49 32.19
CA LEU A 300 2.03 -2.97 31.04
C LEU A 300 2.53 -1.86 30.11
N GLY A 301 2.09 -0.63 30.31
CA GLY A 301 2.37 0.47 29.38
C GLY A 301 1.60 0.36 28.06
N TYR A 302 0.64 -0.56 27.94
CA TYR A 302 -0.09 -0.86 26.71
C TYR A 302 -1.46 -1.51 27.02
N CYS A 303 -2.45 -1.28 26.14
CA CYS A 303 -3.70 -2.03 26.13
C CYS A 303 -4.14 -2.37 24.70
N SER A 304 -5.02 -3.36 24.56
CA SER A 304 -5.63 -3.66 23.24
C SER A 304 -6.51 -2.49 22.79
N GLY A 305 -6.20 -1.91 21.61
CA GLY A 305 -6.87 -0.71 21.11
C GLY A 305 -6.33 0.59 21.70
N ILE A 306 -5.09 0.63 22.16
CA ILE A 306 -4.44 1.82 22.73
C ILE A 306 -4.52 3.03 21.78
N GLU A 307 -4.60 2.80 20.49
CA GLU A 307 -4.79 3.83 19.47
C GLU A 307 -6.07 4.68 19.68
N ASN A 308 -7.09 4.14 20.36
CA ASN A 308 -8.32 4.90 20.66
C ASN A 308 -8.08 6.02 21.68
N TYR A 309 -6.95 6.01 22.37
CA TYR A 309 -6.52 7.03 23.33
C TYR A 309 -5.46 7.97 22.73
N SER A 310 -5.25 7.93 21.41
CA SER A 310 -4.21 8.69 20.69
C SER A 310 -4.23 10.19 20.95
N ARG A 311 -5.41 10.80 21.18
CA ARG A 311 -5.53 12.22 21.55
C ARG A 311 -4.66 12.55 22.76
N TYR A 312 -4.78 11.77 23.82
CA TYR A 312 -4.09 12.00 25.10
C TYR A 312 -2.61 11.55 25.02
N LEU A 313 -2.36 10.42 24.37
CA LEU A 313 -1.00 9.89 24.22
C LEU A 313 -0.09 10.78 23.36
N SER A 314 -0.65 11.52 22.42
CA SER A 314 0.09 12.48 21.58
C SER A 314 0.00 13.93 22.05
N GLY A 315 -0.73 14.20 23.16
CA GLY A 315 -0.93 15.55 23.68
C GLY A 315 -1.70 16.50 22.73
N ARG A 316 -2.50 15.95 21.81
CA ARG A 316 -3.24 16.73 20.83
C ARG A 316 -4.59 17.20 21.36
N GLY A 317 -5.02 18.37 20.88
CA GLY A 317 -6.32 18.93 21.23
C GLY A 317 -7.49 18.16 20.58
N PRO A 318 -8.72 18.36 21.11
CA PRO A 318 -9.92 17.74 20.54
C PRO A 318 -10.12 18.08 19.07
N GLY A 319 -10.46 17.06 18.26
CA GLY A 319 -10.70 17.19 16.82
C GLY A 319 -9.44 17.18 15.96
N MET A 320 -8.25 17.22 16.54
CA MET A 320 -7.00 17.10 15.80
C MET A 320 -6.74 15.64 15.38
N PRO A 321 -6.12 15.40 14.20
CA PRO A 321 -5.74 14.05 13.79
C PRO A 321 -4.58 13.52 14.64
N PRO A 322 -4.42 12.18 14.75
CA PRO A 322 -3.22 11.62 15.33
C PRO A 322 -2.01 11.91 14.45
N PRO A 323 -0.79 11.81 14.98
CA PRO A 323 0.44 11.85 14.17
C PRO A 323 0.40 10.78 13.08
N THR A 324 0.90 11.11 11.89
CA THR A 324 0.95 10.20 10.74
C THR A 324 2.36 10.09 10.19
N LEU A 325 2.58 9.24 9.17
CA LEU A 325 3.89 9.11 8.53
C LEU A 325 4.38 10.45 7.93
N PHE A 326 3.46 11.33 7.52
CA PHE A 326 3.81 12.64 6.97
C PHE A 326 4.55 13.55 7.97
N GLU A 327 4.38 13.32 9.27
CA GLU A 327 5.08 14.07 10.32
C GLU A 327 6.49 13.52 10.61
N TYR A 328 6.83 12.36 10.08
CA TYR A 328 8.19 11.82 10.10
C TYR A 328 9.02 12.28 8.90
N LEU A 329 8.37 12.84 7.87
CA LEU A 329 9.08 13.34 6.69
C LEU A 329 9.88 14.60 7.03
N PRO A 330 11.12 14.74 6.51
CA PRO A 330 11.86 15.98 6.65
C PRO A 330 11.24 17.11 5.81
N ASP A 331 11.48 18.35 6.20
CA ASP A 331 10.87 19.54 5.57
C ASP A 331 11.15 19.65 4.06
N ASN A 332 12.27 19.11 3.61
CA ASN A 332 12.65 19.10 2.19
C ASN A 332 12.19 17.84 1.43
N ALA A 333 11.32 17.05 2.00
CA ALA A 333 10.83 15.84 1.33
C ALA A 333 10.08 16.15 0.03
N LEU A 334 9.95 15.14 -0.82
CA LEU A 334 9.16 15.13 -2.05
C LEU A 334 8.05 14.09 -1.91
N CYS A 335 6.85 14.39 -2.41
CA CYS A 335 5.74 13.45 -2.45
C CYS A 335 5.35 13.15 -3.90
N VAL A 336 5.44 11.89 -4.29
CA VAL A 336 5.00 11.40 -5.60
C VAL A 336 3.71 10.61 -5.40
N ILE A 337 2.67 10.95 -6.13
CA ILE A 337 1.37 10.26 -6.10
C ILE A 337 1.22 9.45 -7.38
N ASP A 338 1.49 8.15 -7.30
CA ASP A 338 1.36 7.28 -8.47
C ASP A 338 -0.12 6.92 -8.71
N GLU A 339 -0.47 6.78 -9.98
CA GLU A 339 -1.87 6.63 -10.45
C GLU A 339 -2.81 7.61 -9.71
N SER A 340 -2.44 8.88 -9.73
CA SER A 340 -3.05 9.95 -8.91
C SER A 340 -4.56 10.07 -9.10
N HIS A 341 -5.07 9.81 -10.30
CA HIS A 341 -6.51 9.79 -10.61
C HIS A 341 -7.31 8.78 -9.77
N VAL A 342 -6.65 7.79 -9.16
CA VAL A 342 -7.22 6.82 -8.20
C VAL A 342 -6.79 7.13 -6.77
N THR A 343 -5.49 7.40 -6.56
CA THR A 343 -4.90 7.58 -5.24
C THR A 343 -5.45 8.82 -4.52
N VAL A 344 -5.60 9.94 -5.21
CA VAL A 344 -6.12 11.19 -4.62
C VAL A 344 -7.57 11.04 -4.14
N PRO A 345 -8.52 10.55 -4.96
CA PRO A 345 -9.89 10.27 -4.49
C PRO A 345 -9.93 9.28 -3.32
N GLN A 346 -9.04 8.28 -3.28
CA GLN A 346 -8.96 7.32 -2.19
C GLN A 346 -8.55 8.00 -0.87
N ILE A 347 -7.56 8.89 -0.89
CA ILE A 347 -7.16 9.69 0.29
C ILE A 347 -8.38 10.45 0.83
N GLY A 348 -9.15 11.10 -0.05
CA GLY A 348 -10.35 11.85 0.34
C GLY A 348 -11.49 11.01 0.91
N ALA A 349 -11.60 9.74 0.50
CA ALA A 349 -12.69 8.86 0.92
C ALA A 349 -12.50 8.22 2.31
N MET A 350 -11.24 8.05 2.77
CA MET A 350 -10.91 7.29 3.98
C MET A 350 -11.57 7.84 5.25
N TYR A 351 -11.55 9.15 5.43
CA TYR A 351 -12.09 9.79 6.64
C TYR A 351 -13.58 9.51 6.87
N LYS A 352 -14.41 9.60 5.82
CA LYS A 352 -15.87 9.47 5.97
C LYS A 352 -16.29 8.07 6.44
N GLY A 353 -15.66 7.03 5.91
CA GLY A 353 -15.94 5.65 6.30
C GLY A 353 -15.56 5.35 7.75
N ASP A 354 -14.38 5.80 8.18
CA ASP A 354 -13.93 5.63 9.56
C ASP A 354 -14.83 6.40 10.56
N ARG A 355 -15.20 7.62 10.23
CA ARG A 355 -16.04 8.50 11.06
C ARG A 355 -17.39 7.87 11.38
N SER A 356 -18.14 7.42 10.38
CA SER A 356 -19.47 6.83 10.56
C SER A 356 -19.46 5.63 11.50
N ARG A 357 -18.47 4.75 11.34
CA ARG A 357 -18.29 3.56 12.19
C ARG A 357 -18.04 3.95 13.66
N LYS A 358 -17.15 4.90 13.91
CA LYS A 358 -16.77 5.34 15.26
C LYS A 358 -17.86 6.11 15.96
N GLU A 359 -18.63 6.92 15.26
CA GLU A 359 -19.81 7.60 15.83
C GLU A 359 -20.76 6.60 16.47
N THR A 360 -21.03 5.48 15.80
CA THR A 360 -21.86 4.41 16.36
C THR A 360 -21.24 3.79 17.61
N LEU A 361 -19.93 3.49 17.61
CA LEU A 361 -19.24 2.93 18.78
C LEU A 361 -19.29 3.88 20.00
N VAL A 362 -19.11 5.17 19.78
CA VAL A 362 -19.18 6.18 20.85
C VAL A 362 -20.62 6.38 21.35
N GLN A 363 -21.59 6.42 20.44
CA GLN A 363 -22.99 6.60 20.77
C GLN A 363 -23.54 5.48 21.67
N TYR A 364 -23.09 4.25 21.44
CA TYR A 364 -23.55 3.05 22.16
C TYR A 364 -22.59 2.60 23.29
N GLY A 365 -21.67 3.45 23.72
CA GLY A 365 -20.83 3.24 24.91
C GLY A 365 -19.73 2.19 24.75
N PHE A 366 -19.30 1.88 23.53
CA PHE A 366 -18.15 1.00 23.29
C PHE A 366 -16.81 1.73 23.37
N ARG A 367 -16.80 3.04 23.07
CA ARG A 367 -15.59 3.87 23.11
C ARG A 367 -15.90 5.26 23.65
N LEU A 368 -14.87 5.90 24.24
CA LEU A 368 -14.92 7.30 24.64
C LEU A 368 -15.05 8.24 23.43
N PRO A 369 -15.63 9.44 23.58
CA PRO A 369 -15.68 10.45 22.52
C PRO A 369 -14.32 10.76 21.89
N SER A 370 -13.23 10.77 22.68
CA SER A 370 -11.85 10.98 22.19
C SER A 370 -11.38 9.97 21.15
N ALA A 371 -11.97 8.76 21.13
CA ALA A 371 -11.66 7.75 20.10
C ALA A 371 -12.00 8.19 18.68
N MET A 372 -12.87 9.20 18.54
CA MET A 372 -13.18 9.85 17.26
C MET A 372 -11.97 10.55 16.63
N ASP A 373 -10.96 10.91 17.42
CA ASP A 373 -9.75 11.58 16.94
C ASP A 373 -8.66 10.59 16.50
N ASN A 374 -8.79 9.31 16.83
CA ASN A 374 -8.01 8.25 16.19
C ASN A 374 -8.60 7.97 14.79
N ARG A 375 -8.23 8.75 13.82
CA ARG A 375 -8.79 8.77 12.48
C ARG A 375 -7.73 9.04 11.42
N PRO A 376 -7.97 8.66 10.15
CA PRO A 376 -7.12 9.14 9.08
C PRO A 376 -7.20 10.67 8.93
N LEU A 377 -6.20 11.24 8.28
CA LEU A 377 -6.24 12.65 7.89
C LEU A 377 -7.49 12.94 7.06
N LYS A 378 -8.09 14.10 7.30
CA LYS A 378 -9.02 14.69 6.33
C LYS A 378 -8.21 15.10 5.08
N PHE A 379 -8.91 15.25 3.96
CA PHE A 379 -8.24 15.60 2.71
C PHE A 379 -7.47 16.92 2.81
N GLU A 380 -8.08 17.94 3.41
CA GLU A 380 -7.49 19.27 3.59
C GLU A 380 -6.33 19.28 4.60
N GLU A 381 -6.31 18.32 5.53
CA GLU A 381 -5.19 18.13 6.47
C GLU A 381 -4.01 17.49 5.75
N TRP A 382 -4.28 16.50 4.90
CA TRP A 382 -3.26 15.89 4.06
C TRP A 382 -2.65 16.91 3.09
N GLU A 383 -3.46 17.72 2.40
CA GLU A 383 -2.97 18.77 1.51
C GLU A 383 -2.00 19.75 2.19
N ARG A 384 -2.24 20.06 3.47
CA ARG A 384 -1.36 20.96 4.25
C ARG A 384 -0.08 20.30 4.71
N LEU A 385 -0.08 19.00 4.96
CA LEU A 385 1.08 18.24 5.44
C LEU A 385 1.93 17.69 4.28
N ALA A 386 1.33 17.50 3.12
CA ALA A 386 2.04 16.98 1.97
C ALA A 386 3.14 17.95 1.52
N PRO A 387 4.39 17.46 1.31
CA PRO A 387 5.44 18.27 0.72
C PRO A 387 5.15 18.59 -0.75
N GLN A 388 6.12 19.17 -1.47
CA GLN A 388 5.95 19.38 -2.93
C GLN A 388 5.48 18.10 -3.63
N LEU A 389 4.44 18.22 -4.46
CA LEU A 389 3.72 17.11 -5.07
C LEU A 389 4.11 16.90 -6.54
N ILE A 390 4.30 15.64 -6.92
CA ILE A 390 4.31 15.22 -8.33
C ILE A 390 3.19 14.18 -8.49
N PHE A 391 2.14 14.54 -9.23
CA PHE A 391 1.11 13.62 -9.65
C PHE A 391 1.58 12.84 -10.86
N VAL A 392 1.44 11.51 -10.83
CA VAL A 392 1.81 10.63 -11.94
C VAL A 392 0.56 9.90 -12.42
N SER A 393 0.17 10.12 -13.66
CA SER A 393 -1.02 9.47 -14.25
C SER A 393 -0.97 9.46 -15.77
N ALA A 394 -1.55 8.42 -16.37
CA ALA A 394 -1.84 8.40 -17.80
C ALA A 394 -3.14 9.17 -18.14
N THR A 395 -3.97 9.40 -17.14
CA THR A 395 -5.30 10.03 -17.24
C THR A 395 -5.55 10.93 -16.03
N PRO A 396 -4.83 12.07 -15.89
CA PRO A 396 -5.04 13.00 -14.79
C PRO A 396 -6.51 13.42 -14.67
N SER A 397 -7.00 13.56 -13.46
CA SER A 397 -8.37 13.94 -13.17
C SER A 397 -8.54 15.46 -13.08
N LYS A 398 -9.77 15.89 -12.76
CA LYS A 398 -10.06 17.33 -12.57
C LYS A 398 -9.27 17.93 -11.39
N TYR A 399 -8.93 17.12 -10.40
CA TYR A 399 -8.17 17.59 -9.25
C TYR A 399 -6.75 17.98 -9.66
N GLU A 400 -6.03 17.11 -10.37
CA GLU A 400 -4.68 17.40 -10.86
C GLU A 400 -4.71 18.59 -11.83
N ALA A 401 -5.70 18.64 -12.72
CA ALA A 401 -5.84 19.76 -13.67
C ALA A 401 -6.06 21.12 -12.98
N ALA A 402 -6.74 21.13 -11.81
CA ALA A 402 -7.01 22.36 -11.06
C ALA A 402 -5.84 22.78 -10.14
N ASN A 403 -5.04 21.81 -9.65
CA ASN A 403 -4.04 22.07 -8.61
C ASN A 403 -2.60 22.01 -9.12
N ALA A 404 -2.32 21.31 -10.22
CA ALA A 404 -0.98 21.29 -10.79
C ALA A 404 -0.66 22.60 -11.50
N GLN A 405 0.48 23.19 -11.16
CA GLN A 405 0.96 24.43 -11.78
C GLN A 405 1.71 24.18 -13.10
N GLN A 406 2.07 22.91 -13.35
CA GLN A 406 2.75 22.48 -14.57
C GLN A 406 2.33 21.05 -14.91
N ILE A 407 2.25 20.76 -16.23
CA ILE A 407 2.06 19.40 -16.76
C ILE A 407 3.23 19.08 -17.67
N CYS A 408 3.98 18.01 -17.32
CA CYS A 408 5.03 17.44 -18.17
C CYS A 408 4.46 16.22 -18.88
N GLU A 409 4.43 16.22 -20.21
CA GLU A 409 3.94 15.10 -21.00
C GLU A 409 5.06 14.08 -21.28
N GLN A 410 4.73 12.80 -21.13
CA GLN A 410 5.56 11.67 -21.51
C GLN A 410 4.72 10.65 -22.30
N VAL A 411 4.48 10.98 -23.54
CA VAL A 411 3.61 10.21 -24.46
C VAL A 411 4.42 9.24 -25.30
N VAL A 412 5.63 9.62 -25.70
CA VAL A 412 6.50 8.81 -26.54
C VAL A 412 7.16 7.70 -25.73
N ARG A 413 6.96 6.44 -26.15
CA ARG A 413 7.62 5.26 -25.58
C ARG A 413 8.99 5.06 -26.23
N PRO A 414 10.07 4.86 -25.45
CA PRO A 414 11.39 4.55 -25.99
C PRO A 414 11.42 3.29 -26.87
N THR A 415 10.50 2.34 -26.65
CA THR A 415 10.37 1.10 -27.42
C THR A 415 9.76 1.29 -28.81
N GLY A 416 9.24 2.47 -29.10
CA GLY A 416 8.52 2.76 -30.34
C GLY A 416 7.10 2.18 -30.41
N LEU A 417 6.64 1.47 -29.37
CA LEU A 417 5.30 0.87 -29.35
C LEU A 417 4.21 1.94 -29.42
N VAL A 418 3.27 1.74 -30.33
CA VAL A 418 2.18 2.67 -30.64
C VAL A 418 0.96 2.30 -29.80
N ASP A 419 0.12 3.29 -29.44
CA ASP A 419 -1.17 3.02 -28.81
C ASP A 419 -2.06 2.16 -29.72
N PRO A 420 -2.95 1.31 -29.15
CA PRO A 420 -3.77 0.40 -29.93
C PRO A 420 -4.68 1.13 -30.92
N GLU A 421 -4.94 0.53 -32.05
CA GLU A 421 -6.02 0.94 -32.94
C GLU A 421 -7.36 0.63 -32.27
N VAL A 422 -8.29 1.57 -32.35
CA VAL A 422 -9.62 1.47 -31.74
C VAL A 422 -10.68 1.31 -32.80
N GLU A 423 -11.39 0.18 -32.76
CA GLU A 423 -12.53 -0.11 -33.65
C GLU A 423 -13.85 -0.02 -32.87
N ILE A 424 -14.90 0.49 -33.52
CA ILE A 424 -16.28 0.45 -33.00
C ILE A 424 -17.05 -0.60 -33.77
N ARG A 425 -17.74 -1.49 -33.07
CA ARG A 425 -18.60 -2.51 -33.67
C ARG A 425 -19.97 -2.54 -32.99
N PRO A 426 -21.05 -3.02 -33.69
CA PRO A 426 -22.39 -3.09 -33.12
C PRO A 426 -22.47 -3.91 -31.84
N ALA A 427 -23.15 -3.39 -30.80
CA ALA A 427 -23.36 -4.11 -29.57
C ALA A 427 -24.34 -5.29 -29.68
N GLN A 428 -25.25 -5.27 -30.66
CA GLN A 428 -26.25 -6.32 -30.85
C GLN A 428 -25.68 -7.70 -31.16
N THR A 429 -24.50 -7.76 -31.81
CA THR A 429 -23.80 -9.01 -32.16
C THR A 429 -22.47 -9.17 -31.42
N GLN A 430 -22.29 -8.46 -30.33
CA GLN A 430 -21.00 -8.35 -29.64
C GLN A 430 -20.41 -9.69 -29.18
N VAL A 431 -21.24 -10.65 -28.74
CA VAL A 431 -20.75 -11.93 -28.23
C VAL A 431 -20.24 -12.83 -29.35
N ASP A 432 -20.98 -12.93 -30.45
CA ASP A 432 -20.58 -13.78 -31.59
C ASP A 432 -19.36 -13.20 -32.33
N ASP A 433 -19.34 -11.88 -32.52
CA ASP A 433 -18.20 -11.19 -33.13
C ASP A 433 -16.94 -11.31 -32.27
N LEU A 434 -17.08 -11.15 -30.94
CA LEU A 434 -16.01 -11.33 -29.97
C LEU A 434 -15.41 -12.74 -30.02
N LEU A 435 -16.26 -13.79 -30.08
CA LEU A 435 -15.79 -15.17 -30.20
C LEU A 435 -14.93 -15.37 -31.44
N GLY A 436 -15.34 -14.81 -32.58
CA GLY A 436 -14.55 -14.83 -33.83
C GLY A 436 -13.20 -14.14 -33.69
N GLU A 437 -13.16 -12.99 -33.00
CA GLU A 437 -11.92 -12.24 -32.76
C GLU A 437 -10.99 -12.96 -31.77
N ILE A 438 -11.55 -13.58 -30.71
CA ILE A 438 -10.78 -14.40 -29.75
C ILE A 438 -10.04 -15.51 -30.49
N HIS A 439 -10.72 -16.26 -31.37
CA HIS A 439 -10.07 -17.35 -32.10
C HIS A 439 -8.89 -16.88 -32.96
N LYS A 440 -9.00 -15.67 -33.58
CA LYS A 440 -7.90 -15.10 -34.37
C LYS A 440 -6.69 -14.73 -33.52
N VAL A 441 -6.93 -14.24 -32.30
CA VAL A 441 -5.85 -13.83 -31.37
C VAL A 441 -5.19 -15.06 -30.75
N VAL A 442 -5.99 -16.02 -30.28
CA VAL A 442 -5.51 -17.26 -29.66
C VAL A 442 -4.70 -18.10 -30.66
N ALA A 443 -5.05 -18.10 -31.95
CA ALA A 443 -4.28 -18.75 -33.00
C ALA A 443 -2.86 -18.20 -33.16
N ARG A 444 -2.58 -16.99 -32.64
CA ARG A 444 -1.24 -16.36 -32.60
C ARG A 444 -0.56 -16.51 -31.23
N GLU A 445 -1.13 -17.32 -30.33
CA GLU A 445 -0.65 -17.51 -28.96
C GLU A 445 -0.64 -16.20 -28.13
N GLU A 446 -1.48 -15.24 -28.49
CA GLU A 446 -1.67 -13.97 -27.79
C GLU A 446 -2.87 -14.05 -26.86
N ARG A 447 -3.04 -13.03 -25.99
CA ARG A 447 -4.07 -13.00 -24.94
C ARG A 447 -5.12 -11.92 -25.20
N VAL A 448 -6.31 -12.15 -24.60
CA VAL A 448 -7.46 -11.25 -24.74
C VAL A 448 -7.97 -10.82 -23.37
N ILE A 449 -8.27 -9.54 -23.22
CA ILE A 449 -9.00 -9.00 -22.08
C ILE A 449 -10.39 -8.55 -22.54
N VAL A 450 -11.41 -8.95 -21.79
CA VAL A 450 -12.81 -8.56 -22.06
C VAL A 450 -13.37 -7.86 -20.82
N THR A 451 -13.93 -6.66 -21.00
CA THR A 451 -14.58 -5.93 -19.90
C THR A 451 -16.09 -5.91 -20.10
N VAL A 452 -16.80 -6.24 -19.01
CA VAL A 452 -18.26 -6.27 -18.93
C VAL A 452 -18.75 -5.35 -17.81
N LEU A 453 -20.06 -5.12 -17.70
CA LEU A 453 -20.63 -4.18 -16.73
C LEU A 453 -21.08 -4.83 -15.42
N THR A 454 -21.41 -6.12 -15.43
CA THR A 454 -21.98 -6.81 -14.26
C THR A 454 -21.29 -8.15 -14.00
N LYS A 455 -21.34 -8.62 -12.75
CA LYS A 455 -20.83 -9.93 -12.33
C LYS A 455 -21.54 -11.05 -13.10
N ARG A 456 -22.86 -10.99 -13.19
CA ARG A 456 -23.66 -11.96 -13.93
C ARG A 456 -23.24 -12.06 -15.39
N MET A 457 -23.05 -10.92 -16.06
CA MET A 457 -22.59 -10.93 -17.46
C MET A 457 -21.19 -11.52 -17.61
N ALA A 458 -20.29 -11.32 -16.61
CA ALA A 458 -18.98 -11.94 -16.61
C ALA A 458 -19.08 -13.47 -16.49
N GLU A 459 -19.94 -13.96 -15.62
CA GLU A 459 -20.20 -15.38 -15.41
C GLU A 459 -20.82 -16.02 -16.66
N ASP A 460 -21.92 -15.45 -17.17
CA ASP A 460 -22.63 -15.93 -18.37
C ASP A 460 -21.70 -15.96 -19.60
N LEU A 461 -20.88 -14.90 -19.80
CA LEU A 461 -19.93 -14.83 -20.91
C LEU A 461 -18.80 -15.87 -20.76
N THR A 462 -18.31 -16.09 -19.54
CA THR A 462 -17.26 -17.08 -19.28
C THR A 462 -17.76 -18.49 -19.59
N GLU A 463 -18.98 -18.82 -19.16
CA GLU A 463 -19.62 -20.11 -19.45
C GLU A 463 -19.80 -20.30 -20.96
N TYR A 464 -20.36 -19.30 -21.64
CA TYR A 464 -20.53 -19.32 -23.10
C TYR A 464 -19.20 -19.55 -23.85
N LEU A 465 -18.14 -18.83 -23.49
CA LEU A 465 -16.84 -18.96 -24.13
C LEU A 465 -16.22 -20.34 -23.86
N ALA A 466 -16.37 -20.86 -22.63
CA ALA A 466 -15.90 -22.20 -22.28
C ALA A 466 -16.61 -23.31 -23.07
N GLU A 467 -17.93 -23.20 -23.26
CA GLU A 467 -18.72 -24.11 -24.12
C GLU A 467 -18.24 -24.10 -25.58
N HIS A 468 -17.65 -22.98 -26.03
CA HIS A 468 -17.08 -22.85 -27.37
C HIS A 468 -15.57 -23.14 -27.43
N ASN A 469 -15.04 -23.93 -26.46
CA ASN A 469 -13.65 -24.38 -26.38
C ASN A 469 -12.62 -23.24 -26.23
N VAL A 470 -13.01 -22.13 -25.64
CA VAL A 470 -12.07 -21.05 -25.26
C VAL A 470 -11.59 -21.28 -23.84
N ARG A 471 -10.28 -21.24 -23.60
CA ARG A 471 -9.71 -21.27 -22.26
C ARG A 471 -9.88 -19.89 -21.64
N VAL A 472 -10.84 -19.75 -20.74
CA VAL A 472 -11.27 -18.46 -20.17
C VAL A 472 -11.37 -18.54 -18.66
N ARG A 473 -11.04 -17.42 -18.01
CA ARG A 473 -11.32 -17.18 -16.58
C ARG A 473 -11.98 -15.82 -16.42
N TYR A 474 -12.74 -15.65 -15.33
CA TYR A 474 -13.26 -14.35 -14.95
C TYR A 474 -12.64 -13.83 -13.65
N LEU A 475 -12.59 -12.51 -13.51
CA LEU A 475 -12.07 -11.82 -12.35
C LEU A 475 -13.15 -10.90 -11.77
N HIS A 476 -13.49 -11.06 -10.49
CA HIS A 476 -14.46 -10.23 -9.78
C HIS A 476 -13.91 -9.69 -8.45
N SER A 477 -14.70 -8.83 -7.78
CA SER A 477 -14.28 -8.12 -6.57
C SER A 477 -14.00 -9.00 -5.36
N ASP A 478 -14.60 -10.21 -5.32
CA ASP A 478 -14.56 -11.10 -4.14
C ASP A 478 -13.31 -12.02 -4.15
N ILE A 479 -12.55 -12.01 -5.25
CA ILE A 479 -11.28 -12.75 -5.36
C ILE A 479 -10.21 -12.02 -4.54
N ASP A 480 -9.49 -12.74 -3.70
CA ASP A 480 -8.45 -12.17 -2.87
C ASP A 480 -7.23 -11.70 -3.69
N THR A 481 -6.36 -10.90 -3.07
CA THR A 481 -5.21 -10.30 -3.77
C THR A 481 -4.21 -11.34 -4.25
N VAL A 482 -4.03 -12.45 -3.54
CA VAL A 482 -3.06 -13.50 -3.89
C VAL A 482 -3.57 -14.29 -5.09
N GLU A 483 -4.82 -14.76 -5.04
CA GLU A 483 -5.46 -15.49 -6.13
C GLU A 483 -5.52 -14.64 -7.42
N ARG A 484 -5.74 -13.34 -7.28
CA ARG A 484 -5.75 -12.39 -8.39
C ARG A 484 -4.39 -12.28 -9.10
N VAL A 485 -3.30 -12.25 -8.34
CA VAL A 485 -1.93 -12.26 -8.89
C VAL A 485 -1.67 -13.59 -9.62
N GLU A 486 -2.14 -14.71 -9.06
CA GLU A 486 -2.03 -16.02 -9.71
C GLU A 486 -2.80 -16.08 -11.03
N ILE A 487 -4.04 -15.58 -11.07
CA ILE A 487 -4.85 -15.52 -12.30
C ILE A 487 -4.14 -14.72 -13.39
N ILE A 488 -3.54 -13.59 -13.06
CA ILE A 488 -2.82 -12.75 -14.03
C ILE A 488 -1.55 -13.45 -14.50
N ARG A 489 -0.81 -14.10 -13.60
CA ARG A 489 0.34 -14.91 -13.97
C ARG A 489 -0.06 -16.02 -14.95
N ASP A 490 -1.14 -16.75 -14.64
CA ASP A 490 -1.62 -17.87 -15.44
C ASP A 490 -2.06 -17.42 -16.84
N LEU A 491 -2.68 -16.23 -16.97
CA LEU A 491 -2.95 -15.60 -18.26
C LEU A 491 -1.67 -15.35 -19.05
N ARG A 492 -0.64 -14.81 -18.41
CA ARG A 492 0.64 -14.47 -19.06
C ARG A 492 1.40 -15.70 -19.51
N ILE A 493 1.47 -16.76 -18.70
CA ILE A 493 2.15 -18.02 -19.08
C ILE A 493 1.32 -18.87 -20.06
N GLY A 494 0.03 -18.55 -20.27
CA GLY A 494 -0.83 -19.21 -21.24
C GLY A 494 -1.57 -20.43 -20.72
N GLU A 495 -1.77 -20.54 -19.42
CA GLU A 495 -2.67 -21.54 -18.85
C GLU A 495 -4.11 -21.36 -19.34
N PHE A 496 -4.47 -20.11 -19.64
CA PHE A 496 -5.71 -19.74 -20.32
C PHE A 496 -5.48 -18.51 -21.21
N ASP A 497 -6.43 -18.19 -22.12
CA ASP A 497 -6.22 -17.22 -23.19
C ASP A 497 -7.03 -15.94 -23.01
N VAL A 498 -8.16 -16.02 -22.31
CA VAL A 498 -9.13 -14.91 -22.18
C VAL A 498 -9.41 -14.62 -20.72
N LEU A 499 -9.24 -13.36 -20.33
CA LEU A 499 -9.64 -12.86 -19.02
C LEU A 499 -10.87 -11.97 -19.15
N VAL A 500 -11.97 -12.34 -18.51
CA VAL A 500 -13.20 -11.55 -18.44
C VAL A 500 -13.30 -10.87 -17.08
N GLY A 501 -13.69 -9.60 -17.03
CA GLY A 501 -13.88 -8.91 -15.75
C GLY A 501 -14.64 -7.60 -15.86
N ILE A 502 -15.07 -7.09 -14.71
CA ILE A 502 -15.85 -5.84 -14.62
C ILE A 502 -14.91 -4.64 -14.59
N ASN A 503 -13.92 -4.68 -13.73
CA ASN A 503 -12.95 -3.61 -13.55
C ASN A 503 -11.54 -4.19 -13.42
N LEU A 504 -10.94 -4.48 -14.55
CA LEU A 504 -9.59 -5.05 -14.64
C LEU A 504 -8.48 -3.97 -14.53
N LEU A 505 -8.86 -2.71 -14.25
CA LEU A 505 -7.95 -1.57 -14.25
C LEU A 505 -7.21 -1.35 -12.94
N ARG A 506 -7.71 -1.91 -11.83
CA ARG A 506 -7.22 -1.59 -10.48
C ARG A 506 -5.80 -2.06 -10.20
N GLU A 507 -5.24 -2.91 -11.05
CA GLU A 507 -4.09 -3.72 -10.67
C GLU A 507 -2.74 -3.15 -11.13
N GLY A 508 -2.67 -2.17 -12.01
CA GLY A 508 -1.40 -1.59 -12.49
C GLY A 508 -0.46 -2.58 -13.19
N ILE A 509 -0.91 -3.81 -13.44
CA ILE A 509 -0.07 -4.92 -13.90
C ILE A 509 0.20 -4.82 -15.40
N ASP A 510 1.44 -5.08 -15.75
CA ASP A 510 1.96 -5.10 -17.10
C ASP A 510 1.74 -6.45 -17.77
N MET A 511 1.02 -6.47 -18.90
CA MET A 511 0.66 -7.68 -19.64
C MET A 511 1.01 -7.53 -21.12
N PRO A 512 2.29 -7.65 -21.51
CA PRO A 512 2.70 -7.47 -22.91
C PRO A 512 2.15 -8.54 -23.86
N GLU A 513 1.63 -9.64 -23.34
CA GLU A 513 1.02 -10.72 -24.12
C GLU A 513 -0.41 -10.39 -24.60
N VAL A 514 -1.04 -9.35 -24.05
CA VAL A 514 -2.41 -8.94 -24.42
C VAL A 514 -2.41 -8.18 -25.74
N ALA A 515 -2.98 -8.78 -26.78
CA ALA A 515 -3.10 -8.21 -28.11
C ALA A 515 -4.49 -7.63 -28.41
N LEU A 516 -5.53 -8.09 -27.72
CA LEU A 516 -6.89 -7.59 -27.89
C LEU A 516 -7.51 -7.20 -26.56
N VAL A 517 -8.07 -6.01 -26.54
CA VAL A 517 -8.97 -5.53 -25.48
C VAL A 517 -10.35 -5.35 -26.08
N ALA A 518 -11.35 -6.05 -25.55
CA ALA A 518 -12.74 -5.94 -25.95
C ALA A 518 -13.58 -5.29 -24.83
N ILE A 519 -14.29 -4.24 -25.16
CA ILE A 519 -15.16 -3.51 -24.23
C ILE A 519 -16.61 -3.68 -24.67
N LEU A 520 -17.34 -4.51 -23.94
CA LEU A 520 -18.75 -4.77 -24.23
C LEU A 520 -19.62 -3.65 -23.67
N ASP A 521 -20.73 -3.34 -24.36
CA ASP A 521 -21.63 -2.26 -23.95
C ASP A 521 -20.90 -0.94 -23.66
N ALA A 522 -20.00 -0.53 -24.54
CA ALA A 522 -19.16 0.65 -24.36
C ALA A 522 -19.96 1.96 -24.34
N ASP A 523 -21.18 1.96 -24.91
CA ASP A 523 -22.10 3.10 -24.94
C ASP A 523 -23.02 3.24 -23.71
N LYS A 524 -22.91 2.34 -22.73
CA LYS A 524 -23.63 2.46 -21.46
C LYS A 524 -22.87 3.38 -20.51
N GLU A 525 -23.19 4.68 -20.58
CA GLU A 525 -22.51 5.69 -19.77
C GLU A 525 -22.57 5.39 -18.27
N GLY A 526 -21.44 5.63 -17.59
CA GLY A 526 -21.26 5.39 -16.17
C GLY A 526 -19.79 5.37 -15.81
N PHE A 527 -19.49 5.15 -14.52
CA PHE A 527 -18.11 5.14 -14.01
C PHE A 527 -17.19 4.16 -14.77
N LEU A 528 -17.70 2.97 -15.12
CA LEU A 528 -16.93 1.93 -15.83
C LEU A 528 -16.75 2.21 -17.33
N ARG A 529 -17.42 3.20 -17.86
CA ARG A 529 -17.37 3.61 -19.29
C ARG A 529 -17.08 5.11 -19.43
N SER A 530 -16.47 5.71 -18.38
CA SER A 530 -15.92 7.08 -18.48
C SER A 530 -14.72 7.10 -19.44
N ASP A 531 -14.40 8.25 -19.98
CA ASP A 531 -13.21 8.46 -20.82
C ASP A 531 -11.93 7.95 -20.15
N THR A 532 -11.70 8.26 -18.88
CA THR A 532 -10.58 7.75 -18.09
C THR A 532 -10.55 6.22 -18.07
N SER A 533 -11.69 5.57 -17.77
CA SER A 533 -11.80 4.13 -17.71
C SER A 533 -11.54 3.48 -19.08
N LEU A 534 -12.08 4.07 -20.15
CA LEU A 534 -11.87 3.59 -21.52
C LEU A 534 -10.40 3.71 -21.92
N ILE A 535 -9.75 4.85 -21.72
CA ILE A 535 -8.33 5.06 -22.04
C ILE A 535 -7.45 4.05 -21.28
N GLN A 536 -7.69 3.86 -20.01
CA GLN A 536 -6.95 2.89 -19.17
C GLN A 536 -7.11 1.45 -19.67
N THR A 537 -8.32 1.08 -20.06
CA THR A 537 -8.63 -0.26 -20.58
C THR A 537 -7.99 -0.48 -21.96
N ILE A 538 -8.15 0.45 -22.88
CA ILE A 538 -7.52 0.44 -24.21
C ILE A 538 -5.99 0.33 -24.06
N GLY A 539 -5.41 1.09 -23.15
CA GLY A 539 -3.98 1.10 -22.89
C GLY A 539 -3.37 -0.24 -22.42
N ARG A 540 -4.20 -1.22 -22.04
CA ARG A 540 -3.72 -2.58 -21.69
C ARG A 540 -3.12 -3.32 -22.90
N ALA A 541 -3.58 -3.03 -24.11
CA ALA A 541 -3.01 -3.61 -25.33
C ALA A 541 -1.83 -2.79 -25.91
N ALA A 542 -1.47 -1.66 -25.31
CA ALA A 542 -0.43 -0.76 -25.83
C ALA A 542 1.01 -1.30 -25.73
N ARG A 543 1.21 -2.44 -25.09
CA ARG A 543 2.52 -3.12 -24.96
C ARG A 543 2.73 -4.24 -25.97
N ASN A 544 1.72 -4.58 -26.73
CA ASN A 544 1.75 -5.59 -27.79
C ASN A 544 1.91 -4.94 -29.16
N LEU A 545 2.75 -5.52 -30.02
CA LEU A 545 2.94 -5.04 -31.40
C LEU A 545 1.66 -5.12 -32.24
N SER A 546 0.82 -6.12 -31.98
CA SER A 546 -0.47 -6.34 -32.62
C SER A 546 -1.64 -5.78 -31.82
N GLY A 547 -1.35 -4.88 -30.87
CA GLY A 547 -2.32 -4.36 -29.92
C GLY A 547 -3.47 -3.61 -30.59
N ARG A 548 -4.72 -4.01 -30.28
CA ARG A 548 -5.94 -3.33 -30.74
C ARG A 548 -7.05 -3.40 -29.69
N ALA A 549 -8.00 -2.48 -29.81
CA ALA A 549 -9.16 -2.43 -28.94
C ALA A 549 -10.45 -2.41 -29.76
N ILE A 550 -11.45 -3.15 -29.32
CA ILE A 550 -12.79 -3.16 -29.93
C ILE A 550 -13.78 -2.64 -28.87
N LEU A 551 -14.49 -1.58 -29.22
CA LEU A 551 -15.59 -1.04 -28.44
C LEU A 551 -16.91 -1.48 -29.07
N TYR A 552 -17.66 -2.31 -28.38
CA TYR A 552 -19.00 -2.72 -28.85
C TYR A 552 -20.02 -1.69 -28.38
N ALA A 553 -20.60 -0.99 -29.31
CA ALA A 553 -21.52 0.13 -29.06
C ALA A 553 -22.46 0.34 -30.26
N ASP A 554 -23.73 0.66 -29.96
CA ASP A 554 -24.69 1.04 -31.00
C ASP A 554 -24.70 2.56 -31.27
N ARG A 555 -24.10 3.34 -30.34
CA ARG A 555 -23.92 4.80 -30.48
C ARG A 555 -22.58 5.23 -29.87
N ILE A 556 -22.01 6.29 -30.43
CA ILE A 556 -20.81 6.89 -29.86
C ILE A 556 -21.22 7.89 -28.77
N THR A 557 -20.75 7.66 -27.53
CA THR A 557 -20.97 8.58 -26.40
C THR A 557 -19.88 9.64 -26.34
N GLY A 558 -20.13 10.72 -25.57
CA GLY A 558 -19.12 11.76 -25.35
C GLY A 558 -17.83 11.21 -24.69
N SER A 559 -17.96 10.24 -23.80
CA SER A 559 -16.82 9.58 -23.17
C SER A 559 -16.02 8.73 -24.15
N MET A 560 -16.69 7.98 -25.03
CA MET A 560 -16.04 7.22 -26.10
C MET A 560 -15.29 8.14 -27.05
N GLN A 561 -15.92 9.24 -27.48
CA GLN A 561 -15.29 10.19 -28.42
C GLN A 561 -14.01 10.76 -27.83
N ARG A 562 -14.04 11.25 -26.58
CA ARG A 562 -12.85 11.79 -25.91
C ARG A 562 -11.74 10.72 -25.75
N ALA A 563 -12.11 9.48 -25.41
CA ALA A 563 -11.14 8.39 -25.27
C ALA A 563 -10.48 8.04 -26.61
N MET A 564 -11.23 7.99 -27.68
CA MET A 564 -10.71 7.74 -29.05
C MET A 564 -9.81 8.87 -29.52
N ASP A 565 -10.25 10.11 -29.35
CA ASP A 565 -9.49 11.30 -29.77
C ASP A 565 -8.13 11.36 -29.06
N GLU A 566 -8.11 11.09 -27.75
CA GLU A 566 -6.87 11.06 -26.98
C GLU A 566 -5.97 9.89 -27.39
N THR A 567 -6.53 8.71 -27.60
CA THR A 567 -5.75 7.54 -28.05
C THR A 567 -5.13 7.79 -29.41
N GLU A 568 -5.90 8.39 -30.34
CA GLU A 568 -5.42 8.74 -31.70
C GLU A 568 -4.34 9.85 -31.63
N ARG A 569 -4.50 10.87 -30.79
CA ARG A 569 -3.48 11.89 -30.54
C ARG A 569 -2.15 11.28 -30.11
N ARG A 570 -2.20 10.37 -29.14
CA ARG A 570 -1.02 9.65 -28.62
C ARG A 570 -0.39 8.78 -29.71
N ARG A 571 -1.22 8.08 -30.48
CA ARG A 571 -0.81 7.23 -31.58
C ARG A 571 -0.05 8.02 -32.65
N LYS A 572 -0.59 9.14 -33.09
CA LYS A 572 0.04 10.04 -34.07
C LYS A 572 1.40 10.54 -33.58
N LYS A 573 1.46 11.08 -32.35
CA LYS A 573 2.70 11.59 -31.77
C LYS A 573 3.79 10.50 -31.74
N GLN A 574 3.44 9.26 -31.39
CA GLN A 574 4.38 8.14 -31.40
C GLN A 574 4.85 7.77 -32.80
N ILE A 575 3.95 7.73 -33.78
CA ILE A 575 4.29 7.39 -35.17
C ILE A 575 5.20 8.47 -35.79
N GLU A 576 4.90 9.74 -35.57
CA GLU A 576 5.73 10.86 -36.01
C GLU A 576 7.14 10.75 -35.45
N PHE A 577 7.25 10.53 -34.14
CA PHE A 577 8.54 10.34 -33.47
C PHE A 577 9.31 9.12 -34.01
N ASN A 578 8.64 7.98 -34.19
CA ASN A 578 9.26 6.79 -34.76
C ASN A 578 9.81 7.04 -36.17
N THR A 579 9.04 7.78 -37.00
CA THR A 579 9.41 8.10 -38.38
C THR A 579 10.61 9.05 -38.42
N GLU A 580 10.60 10.08 -37.58
CA GLU A 580 11.66 11.08 -37.51
C GLU A 580 13.00 10.47 -37.04
N HIS A 581 12.94 9.54 -36.09
CA HIS A 581 14.12 8.93 -35.48
C HIS A 581 14.47 7.55 -36.06
N GLY A 582 13.73 7.06 -37.06
CA GLY A 582 13.97 5.75 -37.69
C GLY A 582 13.78 4.57 -36.71
N ILE A 583 12.87 4.69 -35.75
CA ILE A 583 12.62 3.68 -34.72
C ILE A 583 11.62 2.65 -35.25
N THR A 584 12.01 1.38 -35.22
CA THR A 584 11.11 0.24 -35.45
C THR A 584 10.56 -0.22 -34.11
N PRO A 585 9.23 -0.31 -33.91
CA PRO A 585 8.64 -0.80 -32.67
C PRO A 585 9.13 -2.18 -32.29
N VAL A 586 9.53 -2.35 -31.03
CA VAL A 586 10.04 -3.63 -30.50
C VAL A 586 9.15 -4.07 -29.33
N GLY A 587 8.67 -5.32 -29.41
CA GLY A 587 7.88 -5.94 -28.35
C GLY A 587 8.72 -6.15 -27.09
N ILE A 588 8.10 -5.94 -25.94
CA ILE A 588 8.72 -6.14 -24.64
C ILE A 588 8.51 -7.60 -24.24
N LYS A 589 9.60 -8.31 -23.89
CA LYS A 589 9.54 -9.60 -23.20
C LYS A 589 9.99 -9.39 -21.76
N LYS A 590 9.03 -9.41 -20.83
CA LYS A 590 9.34 -9.44 -19.39
C LYS A 590 9.21 -10.86 -18.87
N SER A 591 10.18 -11.35 -18.10
CA SER A 591 10.05 -12.65 -17.47
C SER A 591 8.89 -12.65 -16.46
N VAL A 592 8.16 -13.76 -16.37
CA VAL A 592 7.04 -13.87 -15.42
C VAL A 592 7.54 -13.87 -13.98
N ALA A 593 8.78 -14.32 -13.74
CA ALA A 593 9.45 -14.27 -12.43
C ALA A 593 9.60 -12.83 -11.92
N ASP A 594 9.93 -11.87 -12.79
CA ASP A 594 10.16 -10.47 -12.41
C ASP A 594 8.93 -9.78 -11.79
N ILE A 595 7.72 -10.26 -12.10
CA ILE A 595 6.47 -9.70 -11.54
C ILE A 595 6.14 -10.35 -10.20
N MET A 596 6.44 -11.63 -10.05
CA MET A 596 6.18 -12.37 -8.82
C MET A 596 7.17 -12.02 -7.72
N GLU A 597 8.42 -11.72 -8.04
CA GLU A 597 9.42 -11.28 -7.06
C GLU A 597 9.11 -9.89 -6.48
N GLY A 598 8.51 -9.00 -7.27
CA GLY A 598 8.03 -7.70 -6.79
C GLY A 598 6.68 -7.75 -6.05
N ALA A 599 5.83 -8.73 -6.34
CA ALA A 599 4.49 -8.89 -5.74
C ALA A 599 4.46 -9.89 -4.57
N VAL A 600 5.41 -10.82 -4.53
CA VAL A 600 5.56 -11.76 -3.40
C VAL A 600 6.34 -11.05 -2.31
N ILE A 601 5.67 -10.79 -1.19
CA ILE A 601 6.26 -10.34 0.05
C ILE A 601 7.46 -11.25 0.37
N PRO A 602 8.70 -10.74 0.49
CA PRO A 602 9.84 -11.56 0.83
C PRO A 602 9.58 -12.29 2.16
N GLY A 603 9.51 -13.61 2.13
CA GLY A 603 9.29 -14.42 3.33
C GLY A 603 8.48 -15.71 3.14
N LYS A 604 7.64 -15.80 2.13
CA LYS A 604 6.98 -17.06 1.78
C LYS A 604 7.77 -17.78 0.66
N LYS A 605 8.64 -18.72 1.04
CA LYS A 605 9.09 -19.76 0.09
C LYS A 605 7.85 -20.48 -0.42
N VAL A 606 7.50 -20.29 -1.68
CA VAL A 606 6.51 -21.11 -2.37
C VAL A 606 7.07 -22.53 -2.41
N GLY A 607 6.67 -23.35 -1.44
CA GLY A 607 6.94 -24.76 -1.47
C GLY A 607 6.25 -25.33 -2.70
N ARG A 608 7.00 -26.02 -3.57
CA ARG A 608 6.43 -26.88 -4.61
C ARG A 608 5.52 -27.90 -3.91
N GLY A 609 4.25 -27.53 -3.76
CA GLY A 609 3.21 -28.36 -3.18
C GLY A 609 2.90 -29.49 -4.15
N LYS A 610 3.15 -30.71 -3.71
CA LYS A 610 2.49 -31.91 -4.23
C LYS A 610 0.97 -31.70 -4.15
N GLN A 611 0.29 -31.96 -5.25
CA GLN A 611 -1.18 -32.08 -5.28
C GLN A 611 -1.63 -33.03 -4.16
N SER A 612 -2.17 -32.49 -3.10
CA SER A 612 -2.97 -33.26 -2.15
C SER A 612 -4.44 -33.06 -2.55
N LYS A 613 -5.05 -34.14 -3.00
CA LYS A 613 -6.51 -34.25 -3.11
C LYS A 613 -7.09 -33.96 -1.73
N VAL A 614 -7.71 -32.79 -1.57
CA VAL A 614 -8.52 -32.49 -0.40
C VAL A 614 -9.85 -33.21 -0.60
N ALA A 615 -10.10 -34.24 0.21
CA ALA A 615 -11.41 -34.85 0.35
C ALA A 615 -12.31 -33.84 1.05
N GLU A 616 -13.44 -33.53 0.45
CA GLU A 616 -14.52 -32.76 1.06
C GLU A 616 -15.00 -33.51 2.34
N PRO A 617 -15.13 -32.79 3.49
CA PRO A 617 -15.86 -33.38 4.61
C PRO A 617 -17.35 -33.26 4.33
N GLN A 618 -17.99 -34.36 4.04
CA GLN A 618 -19.45 -34.49 4.11
C GLN A 618 -19.87 -34.31 5.58
N ALA A 619 -20.48 -33.16 5.88
CA ALA A 619 -21.18 -32.98 7.14
C ALA A 619 -22.56 -33.60 7.06
N ASP A 620 -22.68 -34.82 7.60
CA ASP A 620 -23.97 -35.46 7.89
C ASP A 620 -24.63 -34.71 9.06
N TYR A 621 -25.57 -33.84 8.76
CA TYR A 621 -26.52 -33.30 9.74
C TYR A 621 -27.74 -34.24 9.80
N GLN A 622 -27.70 -35.21 10.70
CA GLN A 622 -28.91 -35.88 11.17
C GLN A 622 -29.60 -34.95 12.19
N VAL A 623 -30.70 -34.38 11.77
CA VAL A 623 -31.64 -33.69 12.67
C VAL A 623 -32.46 -34.72 13.39
N ASP A 624 -32.30 -34.85 14.71
CA ASP A 624 -33.14 -35.68 15.58
C ASP A 624 -34.46 -34.95 15.88
N PRO A 625 -35.61 -35.48 15.42
CA PRO A 625 -36.92 -34.84 15.60
C PRO A 625 -37.46 -34.85 17.02
N SER A 626 -36.80 -35.48 17.98
CA SER A 626 -37.34 -35.69 19.35
C SER A 626 -37.04 -34.57 20.35
N ARG A 627 -36.46 -33.48 19.93
CA ARG A 627 -36.15 -32.33 20.82
C ARG A 627 -36.92 -31.04 20.48
N MET A 628 -38.11 -31.15 19.92
CA MET A 628 -39.07 -30.04 19.88
C MET A 628 -40.32 -30.43 20.70
N SER A 629 -40.32 -30.12 21.96
CA SER A 629 -41.50 -29.92 22.79
C SER A 629 -41.19 -28.86 23.84
#